data_08b85aa666a59c787fe53a26a8ca1f75
#
_entry.id   08b85aa666a59c787fe53a26a8ca1f75
#
_cell.length_a   1.000
_cell.length_b   1.000
_cell.length_c   1.000
_cell.angle_alpha   90.00
_cell.angle_beta   90.00
_cell.angle_gamma   90.00
#
_symmetry.space_group_name_H-M   'P 1'
#
loop_
_entity.id
_entity.type
_entity.pdbx_description
1 polymer ?
#
loop_
_entity_poly.entity_id
_entity_poly.type
_entity_poly.pdbx_seq_one_letter_code
_entity_poly.pdbx_strand_id
1 'polypeptide(L)' 'MDIPVSVERDLGEQPLARIMAEKGLKPHDLVAASTEQITHKMVQRGCKGRRLTRNVQGKLLRALDTVTGEPHKLADLFTY' A
#
# COMPACT_ATOMS: atom_id res chain seq x y z
N MET A 1 12.73 -13.71 -22.07
CA MET A 1 12.36 -13.39 -21.49
C MET A 1 12.79 -13.08 -20.39
N ASP A 2 13.23 -12.64 -19.77
CA ASP A 2 13.79 -12.23 -18.92
C ASP A 2 13.12 -11.54 -18.06
N ILE A 3 12.31 -11.53 -17.91
CA ILE A 3 11.59 -10.94 -17.22
C ILE A 3 11.35 -11.45 -15.95
N PRO A 4 11.78 -12.50 -15.48
CA PRO A 4 11.55 -13.03 -14.18
C PRO A 4 11.73 -12.01 -13.09
N VAL A 5 12.71 -11.17 -13.19
CA VAL A 5 12.95 -10.16 -12.17
C VAL A 5 11.80 -9.16 -12.08
N SER A 6 11.32 -8.74 -13.23
CA SER A 6 10.21 -7.79 -13.24
C SER A 6 8.94 -8.42 -12.69
N VAL A 7 8.72 -9.67 -13.06
CA VAL A 7 7.53 -10.38 -12.61
C VAL A 7 7.53 -10.53 -11.10
N GLU A 8 8.69 -10.84 -10.54
CA GLU A 8 8.78 -11.01 -9.10
C GLU A 8 8.52 -9.73 -8.35
N ARG A 9 8.84 -8.60 -8.94
CA ARG A 9 8.68 -7.32 -8.29
C ARG A 9 7.31 -6.72 -8.47
N ASP A 10 6.62 -7.15 -9.52
CA ASP A 10 5.32 -6.61 -9.83
C ASP A 10 4.29 -7.71 -9.65
N LEU A 11 3.67 -7.70 -8.49
CA LEU A 11 2.71 -8.73 -8.11
C LEU A 11 1.30 -8.37 -8.51
N GLY A 12 1.14 -7.32 -9.29
CA GLY A 12 -0.17 -6.89 -9.72
C GLY A 12 -0.82 -5.95 -8.73
N GLU A 13 -1.93 -5.35 -9.14
CA GLU A 13 -2.64 -4.40 -8.29
C GLU A 13 -3.05 -5.08 -6.98
N GLN A 14 -2.77 -4.40 -5.89
CA GLN A 14 -3.02 -4.95 -4.56
C GLN A 14 -4.35 -4.45 -3.99
N PRO A 15 -4.92 -5.17 -3.03
CA PRO A 15 -6.18 -4.76 -2.42
C PRO A 15 -6.14 -3.35 -1.84
N LEU A 16 -4.97 -2.89 -1.42
CA LEU A 16 -4.82 -1.52 -0.93
C LEU A 16 -5.33 -0.51 -1.95
N ALA A 17 -5.00 -0.72 -3.23
CA ALA A 17 -5.44 0.20 -4.28
C ALA A 17 -6.97 0.20 -4.39
N ARG A 18 -7.58 -0.96 -4.27
CA ARG A 18 -9.02 -1.07 -4.35
C ARG A 18 -9.70 -0.39 -3.17
N ILE A 19 -9.17 -0.61 -1.96
CA ILE A 19 -9.73 0.02 -0.77
C ILE A 19 -9.64 1.53 -0.89
N MET A 20 -8.51 2.03 -1.34
CA MET A 20 -8.34 3.47 -1.51
C MET A 20 -9.32 4.03 -2.54
N ALA A 21 -9.48 3.33 -3.65
CA ALA A 21 -10.40 3.79 -4.69
C ALA A 21 -11.84 3.81 -4.18
N GLU A 22 -12.24 2.79 -3.45
CA GLU A 22 -13.60 2.71 -2.92
C GLU A 22 -13.89 3.83 -1.92
N LYS A 23 -12.88 4.25 -1.20
CA LYS A 23 -13.05 5.30 -0.19
C LYS A 23 -12.66 6.68 -0.71
N GLY A 24 -12.31 6.78 -1.98
CA GLY A 24 -11.93 8.05 -2.58
C GLY A 24 -10.62 8.60 -2.05
N LEU A 25 -9.73 7.73 -1.62
CA LEU A 25 -8.45 8.15 -1.06
C LEU A 25 -7.36 8.21 -2.12
N LYS A 26 -6.45 9.14 -1.93
CA LYS A 26 -5.27 9.31 -2.79
C LYS A 26 -4.03 9.09 -1.94
N PRO A 27 -2.86 8.83 -2.56
CA PRO A 27 -1.63 8.66 -1.79
C PRO A 27 -1.37 9.82 -0.83
N HIS A 28 -1.70 11.02 -1.24
CA HIS A 28 -1.53 12.20 -0.39
C HIS A 28 -2.28 12.05 0.93
N ASP A 29 -3.46 11.45 0.89
CA ASP A 29 -4.29 11.32 2.09
C ASP A 29 -3.61 10.42 3.12
N LEU A 30 -2.97 9.35 2.66
CA LEU A 30 -2.26 8.47 3.58
C LEU A 30 -1.00 9.15 4.13
N VAL A 31 -0.28 9.85 3.27
CA VAL A 31 0.92 10.56 3.72
C VAL A 31 0.56 11.59 4.77
N ALA A 32 -0.53 12.33 4.55
CA ALA A 32 -0.95 13.37 5.49
C ALA A 32 -1.44 12.79 6.81
N ALA A 33 -2.04 11.61 6.78
CA ALA A 33 -2.58 10.99 7.99
C ALA A 33 -1.52 10.24 8.79
N SER A 34 -0.41 9.90 8.17
CA SER A 34 0.61 9.08 8.82
C SER A 34 1.39 9.88 9.84
N THR A 35 1.65 9.25 10.99
CA THR A 35 2.57 9.80 11.98
C THR A 35 3.97 9.25 11.78
N GLU A 36 4.14 8.39 10.78
CA GLU A 36 5.42 7.78 10.46
C GLU A 36 5.88 8.29 9.10
N GLN A 37 7.15 8.07 8.78
CA GLN A 37 7.66 8.52 7.51
C GLN A 37 7.20 7.62 6.39
N ILE A 38 6.29 8.12 5.56
CA ILE A 38 5.93 7.45 4.31
C ILE A 38 5.89 8.49 3.22
N THR A 39 6.01 8.04 1.98
CA THR A 39 6.02 8.92 0.84
C THR A 39 4.94 8.51 -0.15
N HIS A 40 4.60 9.43 -1.05
CA HIS A 40 3.66 9.11 -2.13
C HIS A 40 4.16 7.90 -2.93
N LYS A 41 5.46 7.83 -3.17
CA LYS A 41 6.04 6.74 -3.93
C LYS A 41 5.83 5.41 -3.23
N MET A 42 5.97 5.39 -1.91
CA MET A 42 5.74 4.16 -1.15
C MET A 42 4.29 3.68 -1.31
N VAL A 43 3.34 4.60 -1.21
CA VAL A 43 1.94 4.25 -1.37
C VAL A 43 1.67 3.73 -2.77
N GLN A 44 2.19 4.42 -3.78
CA GLN A 44 2.00 4.02 -5.17
C GLN A 44 2.58 2.64 -5.44
N ARG A 45 3.78 2.36 -4.92
CA ARG A 45 4.40 1.06 -5.09
C ARG A 45 3.57 -0.04 -4.45
N GLY A 46 3.05 0.23 -3.26
CA GLY A 46 2.19 -0.73 -2.58
C GLY A 46 0.95 -1.05 -3.38
N CYS A 47 0.33 -0.03 -3.97
CA CYS A 47 -0.87 -0.21 -4.77
C CYS A 47 -0.59 -1.00 -6.04
N LYS A 48 0.57 -0.78 -6.65
CA LYS A 48 0.90 -1.44 -7.92
C LYS A 48 1.38 -2.87 -7.74
N GLY A 49 1.65 -3.29 -6.52
CA GLY A 49 2.09 -4.66 -6.29
C GLY A 49 3.60 -4.81 -6.22
N ARG A 50 4.33 -3.70 -6.08
CA ARG A 50 5.76 -3.79 -5.84
C ARG A 50 5.98 -4.36 -4.46
N ARG A 51 6.90 -5.30 -4.34
CA ARG A 51 7.15 -5.92 -3.04
C ARG A 51 7.75 -4.92 -2.08
N LEU A 52 7.09 -4.73 -0.96
CA LEU A 52 7.55 -3.83 0.09
C LEU A 52 8.02 -4.63 1.29
N THR A 53 8.91 -4.05 2.09
CA THR A 53 9.31 -4.70 3.33
C THR A 53 8.13 -4.71 4.29
N ARG A 54 8.17 -5.63 5.24
CA ARG A 54 7.12 -5.73 6.24
C ARG A 54 6.97 -4.42 7.01
N ASN A 55 8.08 -3.75 7.25
CA ASN A 55 8.07 -2.49 7.96
C ASN A 55 7.29 -1.41 7.20
N VAL A 56 7.53 -1.30 5.90
CA VAL A 56 6.81 -0.33 5.07
C VAL A 56 5.35 -0.71 4.96
N GLN A 57 5.05 -2.00 4.81
CA GLN A 57 3.66 -2.46 4.77
C GLN A 57 2.92 -2.04 6.03
N GLY A 58 3.56 -2.18 7.18
CA GLY A 58 2.95 -1.78 8.44
C GLY A 58 2.69 -0.29 8.51
N LYS A 59 3.59 0.50 7.98
CA LYS A 59 3.40 1.95 7.97
C LYS A 59 2.20 2.34 7.13
N LEU A 60 2.04 1.73 5.97
CA LEU A 60 0.90 1.99 5.11
C LEU A 60 -0.40 1.53 5.75
N LEU A 61 -0.36 0.38 6.42
CA LEU A 61 -1.53 -0.14 7.12
C LEU A 61 -1.99 0.85 8.19
N ARG A 62 -1.08 1.33 9.01
CA ARG A 62 -1.43 2.25 10.08
C ARG A 62 -1.95 3.57 9.54
N ALA A 63 -1.39 4.04 8.44
CA ALA A 63 -1.87 5.27 7.81
C ALA A 63 -3.29 5.09 7.29
N LEU A 64 -3.56 3.94 6.67
CA LEU A 64 -4.88 3.65 6.17
C LEU A 64 -5.89 3.56 7.31
N ASP A 65 -5.52 2.88 8.39
CA ASP A 65 -6.40 2.78 9.56
C ASP A 65 -6.73 4.15 10.11
N THR A 66 -5.75 5.03 10.14
CA THR A 66 -5.95 6.38 10.67
C THR A 66 -6.91 7.18 9.79
N VAL A 67 -6.73 7.11 8.48
CA VAL A 67 -7.52 7.94 7.59
C VAL A 67 -8.95 7.39 7.40
N THR A 68 -9.13 6.08 7.55
CA THR A 68 -10.45 5.48 7.41
C THR A 68 -11.19 5.37 8.73
N GLY A 69 -10.46 5.39 9.84
CA GLY A 69 -11.04 5.17 11.15
C GLY A 69 -11.43 3.73 11.41
N GLU A 70 -10.93 2.79 10.59
CA GLU A 70 -11.25 1.38 10.71
C GLU A 70 -9.98 0.56 10.77
N PRO A 71 -9.95 -0.51 11.56
CA PRO A 71 -8.79 -1.38 11.61
C PRO A 71 -8.73 -2.30 10.38
N HIS A 72 -7.52 -2.55 9.92
CA HIS A 72 -7.27 -3.46 8.80
C HIS A 72 -6.14 -4.39 9.17
N LYS A 73 -5.96 -5.45 8.39
CA LYS A 73 -4.86 -6.38 8.55
C LYS A 73 -3.98 -6.31 7.32
N LEU A 74 -2.73 -6.72 7.46
CA LEU A 74 -1.83 -6.74 6.31
C LEU A 74 -2.39 -7.59 5.17
N ALA A 75 -3.03 -8.70 5.51
CA ALA A 75 -3.62 -9.56 4.49
C ALA A 75 -4.77 -8.88 3.74
N ASP A 76 -5.36 -7.84 4.32
CA ASP A 76 -6.42 -7.10 3.66
C ASP A 76 -5.87 -6.14 2.61
N LEU A 77 -4.59 -5.75 2.75
CA LEU A 77 -3.97 -4.76 1.88
C LEU A 77 -3.07 -5.39 0.83
N PHE A 78 -2.40 -6.46 1.18
CA PHE A 78 -1.38 -7.06 0.32
C PHE A 78 -1.60 -8.56 0.18
N THR A 79 -1.43 -9.07 -1.04
CA THR A 79 -1.62 -10.49 -1.30
C THR A 79 -0.34 -11.30 -1.14
N TYR A 80 0.76 -10.66 -0.80
CA TYR A 80 2.04 -11.35 -0.65
C TYR A 80 2.58 -11.26 0.77
#